data_81e9feee0e85268d3076b6a5d45508af
#
_entry.id   81e9feee0e85268d3076b6a5d45508af
#
_cell.length_a   1.000
_cell.length_b   1.000
_cell.length_c   1.000
_cell.angle_alpha   90.00
_cell.angle_beta   90.00
_cell.angle_gamma   90.00
#
_symmetry.space_group_name_H-M   'P 1'
#
loop_
_entity.id
_entity.type
_entity.pdbx_description
1 polymer ?
#
loop_
_entity_poly.entity_id
_entity_poly.type
_entity_poly.pdbx_seq_one_letter_code
_entity_poly.pdbx_strand_id
1 'polypeptide(L)'
;MRAIVKTKAEKGFELLEIDEPMIQNDDEIKIKVIQSSICGTDYHIYKWDDWSQKNVSIPHINGHEGLAEVVEVGKNVTNVCIGDKIAYETHYYCGHCYMCTTGNSHVCENMKILGVHTDGVWADYAVIPANIAFKIDPRVDLKYAALMEPLGNAVHTINYSNILGKHVIVAGAGPIGLMAAEVAKKGGAASVIVLEMNEFRKGMLKDVNVDAIIDPAKEDAIAIVKEITNGRMADICLEMTGSHQAFNTCIDLVHNCAEINVLSVFGPIEIPVRFNDIVFKNLKIQGVTGRRIFDTWHIVNDLLANIVLNKKVLDAAITHEFAMEDFEKAFETLESGKAGKIILSINK
;
A
#
# COMPACT_ATOMS: atom_id res chain seq x y z
N MET A 1 16.71 13.28 19.02
CA MET A 1 16.15 12.00 18.59
C MET A 1 16.81 11.51 17.30
N ARG A 2 16.87 10.21 17.08
CA ARG A 2 17.35 9.65 15.80
C ARG A 2 16.31 9.86 14.71
N ALA A 3 16.75 10.13 13.47
CA ALA A 3 15.90 10.19 12.29
C ALA A 3 16.68 9.79 11.03
N ILE A 4 16.00 9.10 10.09
CA ILE A 4 16.52 8.85 8.74
C ILE A 4 16.05 10.00 7.84
N VAL A 5 17.00 10.78 7.38
CA VAL A 5 16.75 12.07 6.71
C VAL A 5 17.30 12.08 5.29
N LYS A 6 16.52 12.58 4.37
CA LYS A 6 16.94 12.97 3.03
C LYS A 6 17.58 14.35 3.10
N THR A 7 18.89 14.42 3.14
CA THR A 7 19.66 15.66 3.31
C THR A 7 20.14 16.26 1.99
N LYS A 8 20.32 15.42 0.95
CA LYS A 8 20.91 15.80 -0.33
C LYS A 8 20.06 15.35 -1.52
N ALA A 9 20.15 16.10 -2.60
CA ALA A 9 19.51 15.83 -3.88
C ALA A 9 20.27 14.73 -4.68
N GLU A 10 20.55 13.58 -4.04
CA GLU A 10 21.27 12.44 -4.60
C GLU A 10 20.78 11.13 -3.98
N LYS A 11 21.21 9.97 -4.49
CA LYS A 11 20.83 8.65 -3.92
C LYS A 11 21.26 8.55 -2.46
N GLY A 12 20.36 8.00 -1.62
CA GLY A 12 20.62 7.66 -0.22
C GLY A 12 19.88 8.54 0.79
N PHE A 13 20.01 8.16 2.05
CA PHE A 13 19.53 8.87 3.25
C PHE A 13 20.70 8.94 4.25
N GLU A 14 20.54 9.74 5.30
CA GLU A 14 21.48 9.83 6.42
C GLU A 14 20.74 9.60 7.73
N LEU A 15 21.32 8.82 8.65
CA LEU A 15 20.83 8.70 10.02
C LEU A 15 21.43 9.84 10.84
N LEU A 16 20.59 10.71 11.40
CA LEU A 16 20.99 11.90 12.13
C LEU A 16 20.40 11.93 13.52
N GLU A 17 21.08 12.62 14.41
CA GLU A 17 20.52 13.13 15.67
C GLU A 17 19.96 14.52 15.42
N ILE A 18 18.64 14.70 15.64
CA ILE A 18 17.92 15.97 15.46
C ILE A 18 17.10 16.31 16.69
N ASP A 19 16.60 17.53 16.77
CA ASP A 19 15.70 17.95 17.84
C ASP A 19 14.39 17.13 17.78
N GLU A 20 13.85 16.85 18.95
CA GLU A 20 12.56 16.16 19.07
C GLU A 20 11.41 17.11 18.73
N PRO A 21 10.44 16.72 17.89
CA PRO A 21 9.36 17.58 17.47
C PRO A 21 8.40 17.86 18.63
N MET A 22 7.82 19.06 18.66
CA MET A 22 6.83 19.49 19.63
C MET A 22 5.49 19.75 18.94
N ILE A 23 4.39 19.47 19.62
CA ILE A 23 3.04 19.87 19.18
C ILE A 23 3.00 21.39 18.98
N GLN A 24 2.55 21.82 17.80
CA GLN A 24 2.41 23.22 17.43
C GLN A 24 0.94 23.65 17.40
N ASN A 25 0.02 22.72 17.14
CA ASN A 25 -1.41 22.98 17.02
C ASN A 25 -2.21 22.10 17.98
N ASP A 26 -3.32 22.64 18.48
CA ASP A 26 -4.18 21.94 19.44
C ASP A 26 -4.86 20.66 18.85
N ASP A 27 -4.82 20.45 17.52
CA ASP A 27 -5.37 19.29 16.81
C ASP A 27 -4.30 18.25 16.46
N GLU A 28 -3.07 18.40 16.95
CA GLU A 28 -1.96 17.47 16.69
C GLU A 28 -1.76 16.49 17.84
N ILE A 29 -1.11 15.38 17.52
CA ILE A 29 -0.60 14.41 18.48
C ILE A 29 0.88 14.18 18.25
N LYS A 30 1.61 13.90 19.32
CA LYS A 30 2.97 13.38 19.28
C LYS A 30 2.93 11.90 19.48
N ILE A 31 3.66 11.19 18.63
CA ILE A 31 3.72 9.73 18.60
C ILE A 31 5.16 9.27 18.79
N LYS A 32 5.33 8.19 19.55
CA LYS A 32 6.56 7.41 19.60
C LYS A 32 6.44 6.31 18.54
N VAL A 33 7.25 6.35 17.52
CA VAL A 33 7.21 5.36 16.44
C VAL A 33 7.83 4.06 16.93
N ILE A 34 7.11 2.96 16.82
CA ILE A 34 7.60 1.63 17.24
C ILE A 34 8.22 0.90 16.05
N GLN A 35 7.49 0.84 14.95
CA GLN A 35 7.96 0.26 13.70
C GLN A 35 7.41 1.04 12.51
N SER A 36 8.15 1.02 11.42
CA SER A 36 7.70 1.53 10.13
C SER A 36 8.01 0.51 9.05
N SER A 37 7.51 0.71 7.83
CA SER A 37 7.88 -0.13 6.71
C SER A 37 8.35 0.68 5.52
N ILE A 38 9.04 0.00 4.58
CA ILE A 38 9.52 0.63 3.35
C ILE A 38 8.51 0.40 2.24
N CYS A 39 8.09 1.49 1.60
CA CYS A 39 7.20 1.52 0.45
C CYS A 39 8.00 1.74 -0.86
N GLY A 40 7.38 1.45 -2.00
CA GLY A 40 7.92 1.80 -3.31
C GLY A 40 8.17 3.30 -3.48
N THR A 41 7.33 4.14 -2.89
CA THR A 41 7.48 5.61 -2.85
C THR A 41 8.79 6.02 -2.16
N ASP A 42 9.13 5.38 -1.03
CA ASP A 42 10.39 5.64 -0.33
C ASP A 42 11.60 5.26 -1.17
N TYR A 43 11.47 4.21 -1.99
CA TYR A 43 12.54 3.83 -2.92
C TYR A 43 12.73 4.84 -4.06
N HIS A 44 11.66 5.47 -4.54
CA HIS A 44 11.77 6.60 -5.48
C HIS A 44 12.54 7.76 -4.83
N ILE A 45 12.21 8.12 -3.58
CA ILE A 45 12.91 9.18 -2.84
C ILE A 45 14.36 8.79 -2.53
N TYR A 46 14.62 7.52 -2.18
CA TYR A 46 15.98 7.01 -2.00
C TYR A 46 16.83 7.21 -3.24
N LYS A 47 16.31 6.87 -4.42
CA LYS A 47 17.01 7.05 -5.71
C LYS A 47 17.12 8.50 -6.15
N TRP A 48 16.27 9.38 -5.63
CA TRP A 48 16.14 10.77 -6.03
C TRP A 48 15.80 10.94 -7.51
N ASP A 49 14.82 10.20 -7.98
CA ASP A 49 14.37 10.24 -9.38
C ASP A 49 13.55 11.51 -9.70
N ASP A 50 13.16 11.68 -10.97
CA ASP A 50 12.44 12.86 -11.48
C ASP A 50 11.14 13.15 -10.73
N TRP A 51 10.45 12.10 -10.23
CA TRP A 51 9.25 12.26 -9.44
C TRP A 51 9.58 12.84 -8.06
N SER A 52 10.60 12.29 -7.41
CA SER A 52 11.04 12.74 -6.09
C SER A 52 11.50 14.20 -6.10
N GLN A 53 12.26 14.59 -7.13
CA GLN A 53 12.74 15.97 -7.30
C GLN A 53 11.61 17.00 -7.43
N LYS A 54 10.45 16.59 -7.91
CA LYS A 54 9.27 17.46 -8.07
C LYS A 54 8.39 17.54 -6.84
N ASN A 55 8.43 16.52 -5.98
CA ASN A 55 7.44 16.33 -4.92
C ASN A 55 8.03 16.43 -3.50
N VAL A 56 9.34 16.28 -3.34
CA VAL A 56 9.98 16.23 -2.02
C VAL A 56 10.93 17.42 -1.84
N SER A 57 10.76 18.14 -0.74
CA SER A 57 11.71 19.19 -0.31
C SER A 57 12.77 18.57 0.59
N ILE A 58 14.00 19.07 0.57
CA ILE A 58 15.10 18.67 1.46
C ILE A 58 15.50 19.81 2.39
N PRO A 59 15.88 19.56 3.67
CA PRO A 59 15.92 18.23 4.32
C PRO A 59 14.53 17.67 4.57
N HIS A 60 14.40 16.29 4.65
CA HIS A 60 13.12 15.63 4.77
C HIS A 60 13.24 14.29 5.50
N ILE A 61 12.36 14.04 6.46
CA ILE A 61 12.23 12.72 7.11
C ILE A 61 11.24 11.88 6.31
N ASN A 62 11.65 10.68 5.89
CA ASN A 62 10.80 9.76 5.13
C ASN A 62 9.92 8.88 6.04
N GLY A 63 9.17 7.98 5.38
CA GLY A 63 8.33 6.96 6.01
C GLY A 63 6.88 7.42 6.25
N HIS A 64 5.94 6.53 5.95
CA HIS A 64 4.52 6.85 6.01
C HIS A 64 3.63 5.63 6.38
N GLU A 65 4.22 4.48 6.65
CA GLU A 65 3.53 3.26 7.08
C GLU A 65 4.09 2.82 8.44
N GLY A 66 3.27 2.40 9.39
CA GLY A 66 3.83 1.90 10.64
C GLY A 66 2.87 1.75 11.81
N LEU A 67 3.48 1.51 12.96
CA LEU A 67 2.88 1.41 14.28
C LEU A 67 3.52 2.45 15.20
N ALA A 68 2.71 3.17 15.94
CA ALA A 68 3.19 4.10 16.96
C ALA A 68 2.35 4.04 18.24
N GLU A 69 2.88 4.63 19.30
CA GLU A 69 2.17 4.91 20.54
C GLU A 69 1.96 6.43 20.67
N VAL A 70 0.75 6.84 21.03
CA VAL A 70 0.46 8.24 21.33
C VAL A 70 1.10 8.61 22.66
N VAL A 71 1.97 9.63 22.69
CA VAL A 71 2.69 10.06 23.89
C VAL A 71 2.28 11.45 24.37
N GLU A 72 1.71 12.29 23.49
CA GLU A 72 1.17 13.60 23.82
C GLU A 72 -0.02 13.91 22.91
N VAL A 73 -0.99 14.67 23.41
CA VAL A 73 -2.19 15.06 22.66
C VAL A 73 -2.45 16.55 22.80
N GLY A 74 -2.82 17.22 21.72
CA GLY A 74 -3.29 18.60 21.71
C GLY A 74 -4.67 18.74 22.38
N LYS A 75 -5.07 19.94 22.75
CA LYS A 75 -6.27 20.20 23.57
C LYS A 75 -7.58 19.81 22.88
N ASN A 76 -7.63 19.87 21.56
CA ASN A 76 -8.84 19.58 20.77
C ASN A 76 -8.94 18.10 20.37
N VAL A 77 -7.94 17.27 20.67
CA VAL A 77 -7.90 15.86 20.28
C VAL A 77 -8.89 15.05 21.11
N THR A 78 -9.78 14.32 20.42
CA THR A 78 -10.84 13.52 21.04
C THR A 78 -10.88 12.08 20.56
N ASN A 79 -10.18 11.75 19.47
CA ASN A 79 -10.25 10.42 18.82
C ASN A 79 -9.22 9.43 19.33
N VAL A 80 -8.17 9.89 20.02
CA VAL A 80 -7.12 9.06 20.62
C VAL A 80 -6.69 9.61 21.97
N CYS A 81 -6.06 8.76 22.80
CA CYS A 81 -5.53 9.10 24.10
C CYS A 81 -4.07 8.68 24.23
N ILE A 82 -3.34 9.26 25.18
CA ILE A 82 -1.98 8.84 25.54
C ILE A 82 -1.99 7.34 25.89
N GLY A 83 -1.03 6.61 25.31
CA GLY A 83 -0.89 5.16 25.44
C GLY A 83 -1.59 4.33 24.37
N ASP A 84 -2.47 4.94 23.54
CA ASP A 84 -3.11 4.24 22.43
C ASP A 84 -2.08 3.80 21.39
N LYS A 85 -2.23 2.55 20.91
CA LYS A 85 -1.50 2.04 19.76
C LYS A 85 -2.27 2.42 18.50
N ILE A 86 -1.57 3.07 17.58
CA ILE A 86 -2.17 3.58 16.34
C ILE A 86 -1.37 3.14 15.11
N ALA A 87 -2.08 2.94 14.01
CA ALA A 87 -1.58 3.15 12.67
C ALA A 87 -2.05 4.53 12.17
N TYR A 88 -1.57 4.99 11.03
CA TYR A 88 -1.90 6.33 10.56
C TYR A 88 -2.12 6.34 9.05
N GLU A 89 -3.11 7.15 8.66
CA GLU A 89 -3.38 7.46 7.25
C GLU A 89 -2.27 8.39 6.72
N THR A 90 -1.82 8.15 5.50
CA THR A 90 -0.74 8.96 4.91
C THR A 90 -1.24 10.26 4.29
N HIS A 91 -2.53 10.32 3.96
CA HIS A 91 -3.15 11.45 3.29
C HIS A 91 -3.69 12.46 4.30
N TYR A 92 -3.04 13.61 4.42
CA TYR A 92 -3.55 14.75 5.17
C TYR A 92 -4.64 15.41 4.34
N TYR A 93 -5.87 15.38 4.81
CA TYR A 93 -7.02 15.94 4.13
C TYR A 93 -7.56 17.18 4.84
N CYS A 94 -8.07 18.16 4.11
CA CYS A 94 -8.50 19.42 4.67
C CYS A 94 -9.86 19.41 5.37
N GLY A 95 -10.68 18.41 5.11
CA GLY A 95 -12.01 18.23 5.70
C GLY A 95 -13.13 19.12 5.11
N HIS A 96 -12.83 20.12 4.29
CA HIS A 96 -13.80 21.14 3.84
C HIS A 96 -13.90 21.35 2.33
N CYS A 97 -12.96 20.82 1.51
CA CYS A 97 -13.10 20.88 0.05
C CYS A 97 -14.23 19.98 -0.46
N TYR A 98 -14.59 20.12 -1.73
CA TYR A 98 -15.67 19.32 -2.33
C TYR A 98 -15.45 17.83 -2.16
N MET A 99 -14.23 17.33 -2.43
CA MET A 99 -13.92 15.91 -2.28
C MET A 99 -14.10 15.44 -0.83
N CYS A 100 -13.62 16.20 0.16
CA CYS A 100 -13.78 15.84 1.57
C CYS A 100 -15.25 15.81 2.00
N THR A 101 -16.02 16.83 1.64
CA THR A 101 -17.43 16.96 2.04
C THR A 101 -18.36 15.97 1.33
N THR A 102 -17.90 15.36 0.23
CA THR A 102 -18.63 14.29 -0.49
C THR A 102 -18.14 12.87 -0.15
N GLY A 103 -17.32 12.71 0.91
CA GLY A 103 -16.83 11.41 1.38
C GLY A 103 -15.65 10.83 0.59
N ASN A 104 -14.95 11.68 -0.16
CA ASN A 104 -13.78 11.30 -0.97
C ASN A 104 -12.51 11.96 -0.46
N SER A 105 -12.30 12.00 0.85
CA SER A 105 -11.16 12.67 1.49
C SER A 105 -9.80 12.13 1.02
N HIS A 106 -9.72 10.89 0.57
CA HIS A 106 -8.53 10.25 0.01
C HIS A 106 -8.04 10.88 -1.32
N VAL A 107 -8.85 11.72 -1.95
CA VAL A 107 -8.48 12.53 -3.13
C VAL A 107 -8.75 14.02 -2.86
N CYS A 108 -8.45 14.48 -1.64
CA CYS A 108 -8.59 15.85 -1.22
C CYS A 108 -7.85 16.82 -2.16
N GLU A 109 -8.49 17.95 -2.51
CA GLU A 109 -7.90 18.97 -3.40
C GLU A 109 -6.65 19.65 -2.79
N ASN A 110 -6.55 19.64 -1.46
CA ASN A 110 -5.44 20.22 -0.69
C ASN A 110 -4.57 19.13 -0.04
N MET A 111 -4.43 17.98 -0.71
CA MET A 111 -3.72 16.82 -0.20
C MET A 111 -2.26 17.12 0.12
N LYS A 112 -1.83 16.72 1.31
CA LYS A 112 -0.42 16.51 1.63
C LYS A 112 -0.21 15.06 2.03
N ILE A 113 0.94 14.50 1.71
CA ILE A 113 1.28 13.10 1.99
C ILE A 113 2.39 13.08 3.03
N LEU A 114 2.14 12.38 4.14
CA LEU A 114 3.11 12.07 5.19
C LEU A 114 4.33 11.38 4.59
N GLY A 115 5.54 11.81 4.95
CA GLY A 115 6.77 11.24 4.42
C GLY A 115 7.07 11.58 2.96
N VAL A 116 6.30 12.52 2.35
CA VAL A 116 6.52 13.04 0.98
C VAL A 116 6.45 14.57 0.96
N HIS A 117 5.31 15.15 1.37
CA HIS A 117 5.09 16.59 1.39
C HIS A 117 5.31 17.20 2.79
N THR A 118 5.32 16.36 3.81
CA THR A 118 5.61 16.68 5.21
C THR A 118 6.55 15.64 5.75
N ASP A 119 7.31 15.99 6.81
CA ASP A 119 8.14 15.01 7.50
C ASP A 119 7.35 13.76 7.86
N GLY A 120 7.99 12.62 7.70
CA GLY A 120 7.44 11.29 7.94
C GLY A 120 7.81 10.71 9.30
N VAL A 121 7.78 9.39 9.36
CA VAL A 121 7.85 8.63 10.62
C VAL A 121 9.12 7.78 10.78
N TRP A 122 10.11 7.94 9.94
CA TRP A 122 11.40 7.26 10.15
C TRP A 122 12.25 8.02 11.16
N ALA A 123 11.70 8.19 12.35
CA ALA A 123 12.30 8.88 13.49
C ALA A 123 11.79 8.27 14.80
N ASP A 124 12.49 8.52 15.93
CA ASP A 124 12.03 8.05 17.24
C ASP A 124 10.65 8.59 17.59
N TYR A 125 10.38 9.86 17.23
CA TYR A 125 9.10 10.55 17.43
C TYR A 125 8.67 11.32 16.19
N ALA A 126 7.37 11.50 16.03
CA ALA A 126 6.78 12.38 15.03
C ALA A 126 5.59 13.15 15.62
N VAL A 127 5.27 14.29 15.02
CA VAL A 127 4.02 15.02 15.29
C VAL A 127 3.16 14.96 14.04
N ILE A 128 1.92 14.50 14.20
CA ILE A 128 0.96 14.33 13.11
C ILE A 128 -0.40 14.92 13.50
N PRO A 129 -1.23 15.34 12.53
CA PRO A 129 -2.62 15.70 12.81
C PRO A 129 -3.38 14.51 13.40
N ALA A 130 -4.13 14.74 14.47
CA ALA A 130 -4.89 13.66 15.12
C ALA A 130 -5.94 13.02 14.21
N ASN A 131 -6.44 13.76 13.21
CA ASN A 131 -7.46 13.26 12.28
C ASN A 131 -6.99 12.18 11.31
N ILE A 132 -5.67 11.93 11.22
CA ILE A 132 -5.13 10.80 10.44
C ILE A 132 -4.78 9.59 11.31
N ALA A 133 -4.86 9.71 12.63
CA ALA A 133 -4.57 8.62 13.56
C ALA A 133 -5.73 7.60 13.57
N PHE A 134 -5.40 6.33 13.37
CA PHE A 134 -6.32 5.22 13.47
C PHE A 134 -5.96 4.34 14.67
N LYS A 135 -6.82 4.31 15.67
CA LYS A 135 -6.64 3.47 16.87
C LYS A 135 -6.81 2.00 16.51
N ILE A 136 -5.80 1.19 16.79
CA ILE A 136 -5.79 -0.23 16.49
C ILE A 136 -6.62 -0.98 17.53
N ASP A 137 -7.47 -1.91 17.08
CA ASP A 137 -8.21 -2.81 17.99
C ASP A 137 -7.22 -3.66 18.80
N PRO A 138 -7.38 -3.78 20.13
CA PRO A 138 -6.47 -4.56 20.98
C PRO A 138 -6.34 -6.04 20.60
N ARG A 139 -7.25 -6.59 19.80
CA ARG A 139 -7.19 -7.97 19.29
C ARG A 139 -6.24 -8.13 18.10
N VAL A 140 -5.86 -7.05 17.45
CA VAL A 140 -4.92 -7.08 16.32
C VAL A 140 -3.53 -7.40 16.84
N ASP A 141 -2.89 -8.39 16.22
CA ASP A 141 -1.48 -8.68 16.48
C ASP A 141 -0.64 -7.52 15.90
N LEU A 142 0.00 -6.76 16.79
CA LEU A 142 0.75 -5.54 16.43
C LEU A 142 1.91 -5.80 15.47
N LYS A 143 2.36 -7.05 15.32
CA LYS A 143 3.31 -7.44 14.27
C LYS A 143 2.86 -7.02 12.88
N TYR A 144 1.54 -7.02 12.63
CA TYR A 144 0.95 -6.69 11.34
C TYR A 144 0.51 -5.22 11.21
N ALA A 145 0.73 -4.40 12.23
CA ALA A 145 0.27 -3.00 12.22
C ALA A 145 0.87 -2.19 11.06
N ALA A 146 2.15 -2.40 10.74
CA ALA A 146 2.79 -1.74 9.59
C ALA A 146 2.26 -2.23 8.22
N LEU A 147 1.47 -3.33 8.18
CA LEU A 147 0.77 -3.76 6.97
C LEU A 147 -0.59 -3.07 6.79
N MET A 148 -1.15 -2.41 7.80
CA MET A 148 -2.52 -1.86 7.74
C MET A 148 -2.66 -0.85 6.60
N GLU A 149 -1.67 0.00 6.40
CA GLU A 149 -1.64 0.95 5.29
C GLU A 149 -1.64 0.25 3.92
N PRO A 150 -0.66 -0.61 3.57
CA PRO A 150 -0.66 -1.27 2.26
C PRO A 150 -1.80 -2.31 2.09
N LEU A 151 -2.27 -2.94 3.15
CA LEU A 151 -3.46 -3.80 3.12
C LEU A 151 -4.72 -2.97 2.81
N GLY A 152 -4.80 -1.74 3.32
CA GLY A 152 -5.86 -0.80 2.98
C GLY A 152 -5.90 -0.47 1.48
N ASN A 153 -4.75 -0.38 0.82
CA ASN A 153 -4.67 -0.21 -0.63
C ASN A 153 -5.26 -1.43 -1.37
N ALA A 154 -4.93 -2.64 -0.92
CA ALA A 154 -5.48 -3.89 -1.46
C ALA A 154 -7.01 -3.95 -1.30
N VAL A 155 -7.51 -3.69 -0.10
CA VAL A 155 -8.95 -3.64 0.22
C VAL A 155 -9.66 -2.58 -0.61
N HIS A 156 -9.11 -1.37 -0.71
CA HIS A 156 -9.71 -0.29 -1.51
C HIS A 156 -9.83 -0.68 -2.99
N THR A 157 -8.79 -1.29 -3.55
CA THR A 157 -8.80 -1.73 -4.95
C THR A 157 -9.88 -2.79 -5.21
N ILE A 158 -10.07 -3.71 -4.27
CA ILE A 158 -11.09 -4.76 -4.37
C ILE A 158 -12.49 -4.17 -4.23
N ASN A 159 -12.68 -3.23 -3.30
CA ASN A 159 -14.01 -2.70 -2.96
C ASN A 159 -14.67 -1.86 -4.08
N TYR A 160 -13.95 -1.51 -5.14
CA TYR A 160 -14.57 -0.92 -6.33
C TYR A 160 -15.41 -1.91 -7.14
N SER A 161 -15.24 -3.22 -6.89
CA SER A 161 -15.92 -4.28 -7.63
C SER A 161 -16.62 -5.25 -6.67
N ASN A 162 -17.74 -5.80 -7.08
CA ASN A 162 -18.36 -6.91 -6.35
C ASN A 162 -17.68 -8.22 -6.77
N ILE A 163 -16.82 -8.75 -5.90
CA ILE A 163 -16.00 -9.93 -6.18
C ILE A 163 -16.70 -11.27 -5.89
N LEU A 164 -17.82 -11.26 -5.16
CA LEU A 164 -18.52 -12.49 -4.75
C LEU A 164 -18.95 -13.30 -5.99
N GLY A 165 -18.44 -14.52 -6.09
CA GLY A 165 -18.70 -15.44 -7.20
C GLY A 165 -18.05 -15.06 -8.54
N LYS A 166 -17.09 -14.12 -8.53
CA LYS A 166 -16.38 -13.62 -9.72
C LYS A 166 -15.03 -14.26 -9.92
N HIS A 167 -14.57 -14.33 -11.17
CA HIS A 167 -13.21 -14.69 -11.52
C HIS A 167 -12.33 -13.44 -11.47
N VAL A 168 -11.36 -13.44 -10.56
CA VAL A 168 -10.51 -12.26 -10.29
C VAL A 168 -9.08 -12.57 -10.73
N ILE A 169 -8.48 -11.66 -11.49
CA ILE A 169 -7.05 -11.65 -11.79
C ILE A 169 -6.36 -10.59 -10.93
N VAL A 170 -5.23 -10.94 -10.33
CA VAL A 170 -4.32 -10.02 -9.68
C VAL A 170 -3.04 -9.95 -10.50
N ALA A 171 -2.78 -8.84 -11.16
CA ALA A 171 -1.55 -8.63 -11.92
C ALA A 171 -0.49 -8.02 -10.99
N GLY A 172 0.54 -8.81 -10.70
CA GLY A 172 1.64 -8.50 -9.77
C GLY A 172 1.41 -9.06 -8.36
N ALA A 173 2.39 -9.82 -7.86
CA ALA A 173 2.42 -10.38 -6.51
C ALA A 173 3.44 -9.69 -5.60
N GLY A 174 3.60 -8.37 -5.73
CA GLY A 174 4.23 -7.57 -4.68
C GLY A 174 3.44 -7.66 -3.36
N PRO A 175 3.89 -7.06 -2.26
CA PRO A 175 3.20 -7.15 -0.97
C PRO A 175 1.72 -6.82 -1.04
N ILE A 176 1.34 -5.78 -1.79
CA ILE A 176 -0.08 -5.38 -1.95
C ILE A 176 -0.84 -6.42 -2.77
N GLY A 177 -0.27 -6.92 -3.88
CA GLY A 177 -0.92 -7.93 -4.72
C GLY A 177 -1.09 -9.27 -4.02
N LEU A 178 -0.10 -9.69 -3.22
CA LEU A 178 -0.20 -10.86 -2.34
C LEU A 178 -1.39 -10.75 -1.38
N MET A 179 -1.50 -9.61 -0.69
CA MET A 179 -2.61 -9.35 0.24
C MET A 179 -3.94 -9.21 -0.49
N ALA A 180 -3.96 -8.61 -1.69
CA ALA A 180 -5.17 -8.51 -2.52
C ALA A 180 -5.68 -9.90 -2.96
N ALA A 181 -4.77 -10.81 -3.33
CA ALA A 181 -5.15 -12.18 -3.67
C ALA A 181 -5.79 -12.91 -2.48
N GLU A 182 -5.24 -12.76 -1.28
CA GLU A 182 -5.82 -13.33 -0.05
C GLU A 182 -7.19 -12.71 0.26
N VAL A 183 -7.30 -11.37 0.23
CA VAL A 183 -8.57 -10.68 0.48
C VAL A 183 -9.62 -11.08 -0.55
N ALA A 184 -9.28 -11.16 -1.83
CA ALA A 184 -10.21 -11.59 -2.88
C ALA A 184 -10.69 -13.03 -2.65
N LYS A 185 -9.79 -13.94 -2.28
CA LYS A 185 -10.16 -15.33 -1.97
C LYS A 185 -11.07 -15.43 -0.76
N LYS A 186 -10.78 -14.72 0.32
CA LYS A 186 -11.60 -14.67 1.54
C LYS A 186 -12.93 -13.94 1.31
N GLY A 187 -12.95 -12.97 0.41
CA GLY A 187 -14.14 -12.22 0.01
C GLY A 187 -15.10 -12.98 -0.91
N GLY A 188 -14.81 -14.25 -1.23
CA GLY A 188 -15.72 -15.12 -1.96
C GLY A 188 -15.59 -15.07 -3.48
N ALA A 189 -14.44 -14.69 -4.03
CA ALA A 189 -14.15 -14.85 -5.45
C ALA A 189 -14.28 -16.33 -5.86
N ALA A 190 -14.88 -16.59 -7.02
CA ALA A 190 -15.01 -17.96 -7.57
C ALA A 190 -13.65 -18.53 -7.92
N SER A 191 -12.78 -17.72 -8.50
CA SER A 191 -11.36 -18.02 -8.65
C SER A 191 -10.50 -16.78 -8.49
N VAL A 192 -9.26 -16.98 -8.05
CA VAL A 192 -8.22 -15.95 -8.00
C VAL A 192 -7.01 -16.44 -8.76
N ILE A 193 -6.65 -15.73 -9.82
CA ILE A 193 -5.51 -16.02 -10.69
C ILE A 193 -4.49 -14.90 -10.51
N VAL A 194 -3.23 -15.23 -10.29
CA VAL A 194 -2.17 -14.24 -10.08
C VAL A 194 -1.19 -14.27 -11.26
N LEU A 195 -0.87 -13.09 -11.81
CA LEU A 195 0.19 -12.92 -12.80
C LEU A 195 1.45 -12.45 -12.11
N GLU A 196 2.55 -13.20 -12.17
CA GLU A 196 3.83 -12.82 -11.58
C GLU A 196 5.00 -13.50 -12.31
N MET A 197 6.04 -12.71 -12.60
CA MET A 197 7.25 -13.20 -13.29
C MET A 197 8.42 -13.47 -12.34
N ASN A 198 8.43 -12.82 -11.17
CA ASN A 198 9.52 -12.92 -10.20
C ASN A 198 9.36 -14.20 -9.35
N GLU A 199 10.32 -15.11 -9.42
CA GLU A 199 10.27 -16.40 -8.71
C GLU A 199 10.20 -16.26 -7.19
N PHE A 200 10.88 -15.25 -6.61
CA PHE A 200 10.79 -14.97 -5.18
C PHE A 200 9.36 -14.61 -4.77
N ARG A 201 8.69 -13.72 -5.54
CA ARG A 201 7.31 -13.31 -5.27
C ARG A 201 6.30 -14.44 -5.50
N LYS A 202 6.52 -15.30 -6.51
CA LYS A 202 5.73 -16.53 -6.66
C LYS A 202 5.81 -17.41 -5.41
N GLY A 203 7.01 -17.51 -4.80
CA GLY A 203 7.22 -18.25 -3.55
C GLY A 203 6.43 -17.68 -2.37
N MET A 204 6.16 -16.37 -2.33
CA MET A 204 5.34 -15.75 -1.28
C MET A 204 3.87 -16.18 -1.35
N LEU A 205 3.37 -16.57 -2.53
CA LEU A 205 1.99 -17.00 -2.75
C LEU A 205 1.66 -18.42 -2.26
N LYS A 206 2.63 -19.20 -1.80
CA LYS A 206 2.49 -20.63 -1.43
C LYS A 206 1.37 -20.91 -0.42
N ASP A 207 1.08 -19.97 0.46
CA ASP A 207 0.08 -20.09 1.52
C ASP A 207 -1.25 -19.39 1.16
N VAL A 208 -1.32 -18.72 0.01
CA VAL A 208 -2.56 -18.17 -0.57
C VAL A 208 -3.22 -19.26 -1.40
N ASN A 209 -4.49 -19.53 -1.15
CA ASN A 209 -5.23 -20.53 -1.92
C ASN A 209 -5.69 -19.94 -3.27
N VAL A 210 -4.74 -19.61 -4.15
CA VAL A 210 -5.02 -19.15 -5.51
C VAL A 210 -5.24 -20.33 -6.48
N ASP A 211 -6.00 -20.10 -7.53
CA ASP A 211 -6.36 -21.13 -8.50
C ASP A 211 -5.27 -21.32 -9.56
N ALA A 212 -4.48 -20.27 -9.86
CA ALA A 212 -3.28 -20.34 -10.66
C ALA A 212 -2.31 -19.19 -10.37
N ILE A 213 -1.01 -19.44 -10.57
CA ILE A 213 0.05 -18.44 -10.65
C ILE A 213 0.64 -18.58 -12.05
N ILE A 214 0.54 -17.54 -12.86
CA ILE A 214 0.93 -17.55 -14.27
C ILE A 214 2.11 -16.60 -14.48
N ASP A 215 3.13 -17.08 -15.16
CA ASP A 215 4.20 -16.25 -15.70
C ASP A 215 3.85 -15.86 -17.15
N PRO A 216 3.32 -14.67 -17.41
CA PRO A 216 2.84 -14.29 -18.73
C PRO A 216 3.95 -14.21 -19.80
N ALA A 217 5.22 -14.23 -19.38
CA ALA A 217 6.35 -14.28 -20.30
C ALA A 217 6.69 -15.71 -20.74
N LYS A 218 6.20 -16.75 -20.05
CA LYS A 218 6.55 -18.15 -20.29
C LYS A 218 5.36 -19.03 -20.61
N GLU A 219 4.14 -18.60 -20.24
CA GLU A 219 2.93 -19.42 -20.28
C GLU A 219 1.83 -18.74 -21.12
N ASP A 220 0.96 -19.54 -21.73
CA ASP A 220 -0.23 -19.03 -22.41
C ASP A 220 -1.31 -18.67 -21.37
N ALA A 221 -1.22 -17.42 -20.87
CA ALA A 221 -2.15 -16.93 -19.88
C ALA A 221 -3.61 -16.95 -20.37
N ILE A 222 -3.85 -16.75 -21.67
CA ILE A 222 -5.21 -16.78 -22.24
C ILE A 222 -5.79 -18.19 -22.15
N ALA A 223 -5.01 -19.20 -22.52
CA ALA A 223 -5.46 -20.60 -22.46
C ALA A 223 -5.77 -21.01 -21.01
N ILE A 224 -4.89 -20.69 -20.07
CA ILE A 224 -5.06 -21.03 -18.64
C ILE A 224 -6.29 -20.33 -18.05
N VAL A 225 -6.45 -19.01 -18.30
CA VAL A 225 -7.62 -18.26 -17.81
C VAL A 225 -8.92 -18.82 -18.43
N LYS A 226 -8.92 -19.16 -19.71
CA LYS A 226 -10.08 -19.82 -20.37
C LYS A 226 -10.45 -21.13 -19.72
N GLU A 227 -9.47 -21.96 -19.39
CA GLU A 227 -9.70 -23.24 -18.73
C GLU A 227 -10.36 -23.05 -17.37
N ILE A 228 -9.78 -22.21 -16.50
CA ILE A 228 -10.28 -21.96 -15.14
C ILE A 228 -11.69 -21.34 -15.17
N THR A 229 -11.97 -20.48 -16.16
CA THR A 229 -13.24 -19.75 -16.26
C THR A 229 -14.26 -20.42 -17.17
N ASN A 230 -14.04 -21.67 -17.59
CA ASN A 230 -14.88 -22.40 -18.55
C ASN A 230 -15.15 -21.58 -19.83
N GLY A 231 -14.12 -20.95 -20.38
CA GLY A 231 -14.15 -20.18 -21.63
C GLY A 231 -14.61 -18.74 -21.49
N ARG A 232 -15.09 -18.30 -20.32
CA ARG A 232 -15.73 -16.98 -20.11
C ARG A 232 -14.72 -15.84 -20.01
N MET A 233 -13.49 -16.06 -19.58
CA MET A 233 -12.48 -15.10 -19.15
C MET A 233 -12.81 -14.44 -17.79
N ALA A 234 -11.92 -13.61 -17.26
CA ALA A 234 -12.11 -13.03 -15.94
C ALA A 234 -13.14 -11.87 -15.92
N ASP A 235 -13.81 -11.71 -14.79
CA ASP A 235 -14.77 -10.63 -14.54
C ASP A 235 -14.04 -9.34 -14.12
N ILE A 236 -12.94 -9.49 -13.35
CA ILE A 236 -12.23 -8.38 -12.71
C ILE A 236 -10.73 -8.61 -12.84
N CYS A 237 -9.99 -7.55 -13.17
CA CYS A 237 -8.53 -7.53 -13.07
C CYS A 237 -8.07 -6.41 -12.13
N LEU A 238 -7.20 -6.72 -11.17
CA LEU A 238 -6.56 -5.78 -10.27
C LEU A 238 -5.14 -5.54 -10.79
N GLU A 239 -4.87 -4.37 -11.38
CA GLU A 239 -3.55 -4.01 -11.90
C GLU A 239 -2.70 -3.39 -10.78
N MET A 240 -1.63 -4.09 -10.39
CA MET A 240 -0.77 -3.72 -9.26
C MET A 240 0.72 -3.75 -9.61
N THR A 241 1.06 -3.69 -10.91
CA THR A 241 2.45 -3.77 -11.39
C THR A 241 3.05 -2.42 -11.76
N GLY A 242 2.24 -1.49 -12.28
CA GLY A 242 2.68 -0.25 -12.92
C GLY A 242 3.33 -0.46 -14.29
N SER A 243 3.13 -1.63 -14.89
CA SER A 243 3.63 -1.96 -16.24
C SER A 243 2.54 -1.82 -17.29
N HIS A 244 2.79 -1.06 -18.33
CA HIS A 244 1.84 -0.94 -19.44
C HIS A 244 1.64 -2.27 -20.19
N GLN A 245 2.67 -3.14 -20.21
CA GLN A 245 2.54 -4.48 -20.76
C GLN A 245 1.56 -5.33 -19.94
N ALA A 246 1.68 -5.28 -18.60
CA ALA A 246 0.76 -5.98 -17.70
C ALA A 246 -0.66 -5.43 -17.82
N PHE A 247 -0.84 -4.10 -17.92
CA PHE A 247 -2.15 -3.49 -18.16
C PHE A 247 -2.78 -3.99 -19.48
N ASN A 248 -2.01 -4.03 -20.57
CA ASN A 248 -2.51 -4.57 -21.85
C ASN A 248 -2.82 -6.07 -21.75
N THR A 249 -2.05 -6.84 -20.97
CA THR A 249 -2.34 -8.25 -20.67
C THR A 249 -3.66 -8.38 -19.90
N CYS A 250 -3.93 -7.51 -18.93
CA CYS A 250 -5.23 -7.47 -18.23
C CYS A 250 -6.40 -7.31 -19.23
N ILE A 251 -6.25 -6.45 -20.24
CA ILE A 251 -7.29 -6.27 -21.29
C ILE A 251 -7.55 -7.58 -22.03
N ASP A 252 -6.51 -8.39 -22.30
CA ASP A 252 -6.68 -9.68 -23.00
C ASP A 252 -7.38 -10.74 -22.16
N LEU A 253 -7.13 -10.73 -20.85
CA LEU A 253 -7.54 -11.78 -19.92
C LEU A 253 -8.95 -11.58 -19.33
N VAL A 254 -9.60 -10.47 -19.61
CA VAL A 254 -10.96 -10.19 -19.13
C VAL A 254 -11.99 -10.32 -20.25
N HIS A 255 -13.24 -10.65 -19.90
CA HIS A 255 -14.35 -10.71 -20.86
C HIS A 255 -14.90 -9.31 -21.20
N ASN A 256 -15.87 -9.23 -22.12
CA ASN A 256 -16.56 -7.99 -22.43
C ASN A 256 -17.38 -7.50 -21.21
N CYS A 257 -17.45 -6.18 -21.00
CA CYS A 257 -18.08 -5.54 -19.85
C CYS A 257 -17.40 -5.86 -18.49
N ALA A 258 -16.15 -6.33 -18.49
CA ALA A 258 -15.37 -6.57 -17.28
C ALA A 258 -14.82 -5.28 -16.67
N GLU A 259 -14.27 -5.39 -15.48
CA GLU A 259 -13.70 -4.27 -14.73
C GLU A 259 -12.17 -4.43 -14.58
N ILE A 260 -11.42 -3.34 -14.76
CA ILE A 260 -9.97 -3.29 -14.46
C ILE A 260 -9.74 -2.18 -13.45
N ASN A 261 -9.37 -2.54 -12.22
CA ASN A 261 -9.02 -1.61 -11.16
C ASN A 261 -7.51 -1.41 -11.13
N VAL A 262 -7.05 -0.18 -11.31
CA VAL A 262 -5.65 0.20 -11.48
C VAL A 262 -5.19 0.95 -10.24
N LEU A 263 -4.36 0.31 -9.42
CA LEU A 263 -3.78 0.90 -8.21
C LEU A 263 -2.38 1.48 -8.47
N SER A 264 -1.64 0.89 -9.40
CA SER A 264 -0.24 1.21 -9.62
C SER A 264 -0.04 2.57 -10.26
N VAL A 265 1.07 3.23 -9.90
CA VAL A 265 1.58 4.40 -10.61
C VAL A 265 2.56 3.91 -11.68
N PHE A 266 2.34 4.35 -12.94
CA PHE A 266 3.22 4.03 -14.05
C PHE A 266 4.40 4.98 -14.09
N GLY A 267 5.63 4.44 -14.28
CA GLY A 267 6.84 5.25 -14.29
C GLY A 267 6.91 6.28 -15.45
N PRO A 268 6.61 5.92 -16.72
CA PRO A 268 6.56 6.86 -17.82
C PRO A 268 5.32 7.77 -17.75
N ILE A 269 5.46 9.05 -18.16
CA ILE A 269 4.32 9.99 -18.24
C ILE A 269 3.29 9.54 -19.27
N GLU A 270 3.75 8.96 -20.38
CA GLU A 270 2.90 8.40 -21.43
C GLU A 270 3.17 6.91 -21.58
N ILE A 271 2.10 6.13 -21.65
CA ILE A 271 2.18 4.68 -21.81
C ILE A 271 1.34 4.22 -23.01
N PRO A 272 1.80 3.24 -23.81
CA PRO A 272 1.03 2.69 -24.92
C PRO A 272 -0.07 1.77 -24.38
N VAL A 273 -1.33 2.18 -24.57
CA VAL A 273 -2.52 1.40 -24.19
C VAL A 273 -3.36 1.09 -25.43
N ARG A 274 -3.83 -0.13 -25.55
CA ARG A 274 -4.75 -0.58 -26.62
C ARG A 274 -6.17 -0.08 -26.37
N PHE A 275 -6.38 1.22 -26.56
CA PHE A 275 -7.61 1.89 -26.15
C PHE A 275 -8.85 1.40 -26.94
N ASN A 276 -8.67 1.01 -28.20
CA ASN A 276 -9.77 0.44 -28.99
C ASN A 276 -10.32 -0.85 -28.40
N ASP A 277 -9.46 -1.68 -27.80
CA ASP A 277 -9.89 -2.92 -27.15
C ASP A 277 -10.74 -2.64 -25.90
N ILE A 278 -10.40 -1.56 -25.17
CA ILE A 278 -11.22 -1.09 -24.04
C ILE A 278 -12.63 -0.71 -24.53
N VAL A 279 -12.70 0.05 -25.65
CA VAL A 279 -13.96 0.50 -26.24
C VAL A 279 -14.78 -0.71 -26.76
N PHE A 280 -14.17 -1.57 -27.56
CA PHE A 280 -14.88 -2.70 -28.18
C PHE A 280 -15.31 -3.78 -27.18
N LYS A 281 -14.55 -3.95 -26.10
CA LYS A 281 -14.94 -4.82 -24.99
C LYS A 281 -15.88 -4.13 -23.99
N ASN A 282 -16.15 -2.82 -24.13
CA ASN A 282 -16.94 -2.04 -23.19
C ASN A 282 -16.43 -2.19 -21.74
N LEU A 283 -15.10 -2.08 -21.54
CA LEU A 283 -14.50 -2.25 -20.23
C LEU A 283 -14.71 -1.06 -19.32
N LYS A 284 -14.86 -1.31 -18.04
CA LYS A 284 -14.78 -0.28 -17.00
C LYS A 284 -13.36 -0.23 -16.44
N ILE A 285 -12.73 0.94 -16.55
CA ILE A 285 -11.39 1.18 -15.98
C ILE A 285 -11.57 2.10 -14.78
N GLN A 286 -11.11 1.65 -13.62
CA GLN A 286 -11.18 2.39 -12.36
C GLN A 286 -9.76 2.68 -11.84
N GLY A 287 -9.36 3.95 -11.81
CA GLY A 287 -8.16 4.39 -11.08
C GLY A 287 -8.42 4.36 -9.57
N VAL A 288 -7.45 3.87 -8.82
CA VAL A 288 -7.52 3.75 -7.36
C VAL A 288 -6.34 4.48 -6.74
N THR A 289 -6.60 5.35 -5.79
CA THR A 289 -5.56 6.10 -5.06
C THR A 289 -5.69 5.84 -3.57
N GLY A 290 -4.62 5.34 -2.97
CA GLY A 290 -4.52 5.17 -1.51
C GLY A 290 -5.65 4.31 -0.92
N ARG A 291 -6.13 4.73 0.22
CA ARG A 291 -7.18 4.08 1.02
C ARG A 291 -8.37 5.02 1.16
N ARG A 292 -9.56 4.50 1.14
CA ARG A 292 -10.75 5.31 1.44
C ARG A 292 -10.81 5.61 2.94
N ILE A 293 -10.69 6.89 3.29
CA ILE A 293 -10.54 7.39 4.67
C ILE A 293 -11.93 7.54 5.33
N PHE A 294 -12.27 6.82 6.43
CA PHE A 294 -11.54 5.71 7.08
C PHE A 294 -12.21 4.36 6.81
N ASP A 295 -13.04 4.29 5.83
CA ASP A 295 -13.84 3.12 5.48
C ASP A 295 -12.97 1.85 5.35
N THR A 296 -11.91 1.90 4.53
CA THR A 296 -11.01 0.77 4.35
C THR A 296 -10.17 0.46 5.60
N TRP A 297 -9.91 1.44 6.44
CA TRP A 297 -9.19 1.24 7.70
C TRP A 297 -9.97 0.39 8.68
N HIS A 298 -11.28 0.65 8.83
CA HIS A 298 -12.16 -0.18 9.65
C HIS A 298 -12.24 -1.61 9.12
N ILE A 299 -12.36 -1.79 7.80
CA ILE A 299 -12.37 -3.12 7.19
C ILE A 299 -11.05 -3.86 7.48
N VAL A 300 -9.90 -3.21 7.26
CA VAL A 300 -8.58 -3.80 7.54
C VAL A 300 -8.45 -4.20 9.01
N ASN A 301 -8.84 -3.30 9.92
CA ASN A 301 -8.81 -3.58 11.36
C ASN A 301 -9.65 -4.80 11.72
N ASP A 302 -10.87 -4.92 11.18
CA ASP A 302 -11.75 -6.06 11.43
C ASP A 302 -11.22 -7.35 10.80
N LEU A 303 -10.63 -7.31 9.62
CA LEU A 303 -9.99 -8.45 8.98
C LEU A 303 -8.83 -9.01 9.83
N LEU A 304 -8.04 -8.13 10.44
CA LEU A 304 -6.92 -8.50 11.30
C LEU A 304 -7.39 -8.92 12.70
N ALA A 305 -8.29 -8.16 13.35
CA ALA A 305 -8.80 -8.43 14.69
C ALA A 305 -9.57 -9.75 14.78
N ASN A 306 -10.31 -10.12 13.73
CA ASN A 306 -11.09 -11.35 13.68
C ASN A 306 -10.36 -12.53 13.00
N ILE A 307 -9.08 -12.37 12.67
CA ILE A 307 -8.21 -13.39 12.05
C ILE A 307 -8.85 -13.97 10.78
N VAL A 308 -9.47 -13.11 9.97
CA VAL A 308 -10.09 -13.53 8.69
C VAL A 308 -9.01 -13.90 7.67
N LEU A 309 -7.91 -13.13 7.66
CA LEU A 309 -6.78 -13.38 6.77
C LEU A 309 -5.86 -14.47 7.35
N ASN A 310 -5.29 -15.26 6.45
CA ASN A 310 -4.34 -16.30 6.84
C ASN A 310 -3.04 -15.66 7.37
N LYS A 311 -2.69 -15.93 8.65
CA LYS A 311 -1.46 -15.40 9.26
C LYS A 311 -0.20 -15.76 8.48
N LYS A 312 -0.13 -16.94 7.85
CA LYS A 312 1.02 -17.32 7.02
C LYS A 312 1.19 -16.43 5.80
N VAL A 313 0.08 -15.92 5.24
CA VAL A 313 0.12 -14.97 4.12
C VAL A 313 0.62 -13.60 4.60
N LEU A 314 0.17 -13.14 5.76
CA LEU A 314 0.65 -11.91 6.38
C LEU A 314 2.14 -12.02 6.74
N ASP A 315 2.57 -13.16 7.28
CA ASP A 315 3.98 -13.45 7.55
C ASP A 315 4.82 -13.48 6.28
N ALA A 316 4.28 -14.05 5.19
CA ALA A 316 4.96 -14.07 3.89
C ALA A 316 5.05 -12.65 3.26
N ALA A 317 4.11 -11.76 3.57
CA ALA A 317 4.19 -10.38 3.14
C ALA A 317 5.34 -9.62 3.80
N ILE A 318 5.64 -9.90 5.08
CA ILE A 318 6.77 -9.33 5.82
C ILE A 318 7.99 -10.23 5.62
N THR A 319 8.86 -9.87 4.70
CA THR A 319 10.00 -10.73 4.35
C THR A 319 11.27 -10.44 5.14
N HIS A 320 11.44 -9.22 5.59
CA HIS A 320 12.64 -8.77 6.30
C HIS A 320 12.28 -7.76 7.39
N GLU A 321 13.07 -7.77 8.45
CA GLU A 321 13.03 -6.79 9.52
C GLU A 321 14.47 -6.34 9.82
N PHE A 322 14.67 -5.02 9.87
CA PHE A 322 15.93 -4.40 10.20
C PHE A 322 15.77 -3.40 11.34
N ALA A 323 16.82 -3.20 12.14
CA ALA A 323 16.89 -2.05 13.02
C ALA A 323 16.95 -0.76 12.18
N MET A 324 16.51 0.35 12.73
CA MET A 324 16.56 1.65 12.06
C MET A 324 17.98 1.99 11.57
N GLU A 325 18.99 1.62 12.33
CA GLU A 325 20.40 1.86 12.03
C GLU A 325 20.91 1.05 10.82
N ASP A 326 20.23 -0.04 10.48
CA ASP A 326 20.56 -0.91 9.35
C ASP A 326 19.73 -0.56 8.08
N PHE A 327 19.16 0.64 7.99
CA PHE A 327 18.30 1.04 6.88
C PHE A 327 18.98 0.89 5.51
N GLU A 328 20.28 1.11 5.38
CA GLU A 328 21.01 0.93 4.12
C GLU A 328 20.92 -0.53 3.63
N LYS A 329 21.10 -1.51 4.52
CA LYS A 329 20.93 -2.94 4.20
C LYS A 329 19.50 -3.27 3.79
N ALA A 330 18.50 -2.56 4.37
CA ALA A 330 17.11 -2.69 3.98
C ALA A 330 16.89 -2.24 2.53
N PHE A 331 17.49 -1.12 2.10
CA PHE A 331 17.44 -0.66 0.72
C PHE A 331 18.22 -1.56 -0.25
N GLU A 332 19.41 -2.06 0.13
CA GLU A 332 20.15 -3.07 -0.64
C GLU A 332 19.29 -4.33 -0.87
N THR A 333 18.60 -4.78 0.18
CA THR A 333 17.69 -5.93 0.09
C THR A 333 16.54 -5.66 -0.87
N LEU A 334 15.95 -4.47 -0.83
CA LEU A 334 14.90 -4.05 -1.75
C LEU A 334 15.42 -4.03 -3.21
N GLU A 335 16.60 -3.47 -3.43
CA GLU A 335 17.27 -3.41 -4.75
C GLU A 335 17.57 -4.80 -5.33
N SER A 336 17.80 -5.80 -4.50
CA SER A 336 18.02 -7.17 -4.94
C SER A 336 16.78 -7.81 -5.64
N GLY A 337 15.59 -7.21 -5.51
CA GLY A 337 14.34 -7.76 -6.02
C GLY A 337 13.83 -8.99 -5.25
N LYS A 338 14.46 -9.33 -4.11
CA LYS A 338 14.11 -10.46 -3.23
C LYS A 338 13.49 -9.99 -1.93
N ALA A 339 12.61 -9.00 -2.03
CA ALA A 339 11.88 -8.47 -0.88
C ALA A 339 10.39 -8.35 -1.16
N GLY A 340 9.59 -8.66 -0.14
CA GLY A 340 8.22 -8.19 0.02
C GLY A 340 8.20 -6.89 0.82
N LYS A 341 7.42 -6.83 1.90
CA LYS A 341 7.46 -5.69 2.83
C LYS A 341 8.67 -5.83 3.76
N ILE A 342 9.43 -4.77 3.87
CA ILE A 342 10.57 -4.65 4.80
C ILE A 342 10.12 -3.76 5.95
N ILE A 343 10.29 -4.24 7.18
CA ILE A 343 9.99 -3.51 8.41
C ILE A 343 11.29 -2.87 8.94
N LEU A 344 11.20 -1.63 9.37
CA LEU A 344 12.20 -0.93 10.16
C LEU A 344 11.72 -0.86 11.62
N SER A 345 12.43 -1.52 12.52
CA SER A 345 12.21 -1.40 13.97
C SER A 345 12.86 -0.09 14.44
N ILE A 346 12.03 0.86 14.87
CA ILE A 346 12.49 2.21 15.28
C ILE A 346 12.76 2.23 16.78
N ASN A 347 11.75 1.96 17.60
CA ASN A 347 11.85 1.85 19.06
C ASN A 347 11.31 0.49 19.50
N LYS A 348 12.11 -0.22 20.30
CA LYS A 348 11.71 -1.50 20.89
C LYS A 348 10.94 -1.29 22.19
#